data_5715bf3fed140664298081bdbe6c76d7
#
_entry.id   5715bf3fed140664298081bdbe6c76d7
#
_cell.length_a   1.000
_cell.length_b   1.000
_cell.length_c   1.000
_cell.angle_alpha   90.00
_cell.angle_beta   90.00
_cell.angle_gamma   90.00
#
_symmetry.space_group_name_H-M   'P 1'
#
loop_
_entity.id
_entity.type
_entity.pdbx_description
1 polymer ?
#
loop_
_entity_poly.entity_id
_entity_poly.type
_entity_poly.pdbx_seq_one_letter_code
_entity_poly.pdbx_strand_id
1 'polypeptide(L)'
;MAEAKVKRKKMSKEEKRDWNELCEYVKKEILKYGDDTKFPRFLALRLKGLANGQYIVNNNQKLQGKYTFYEIKITFMYCKQDILYGFSKNVFEDENHKISYMMKIVESSLNTIRERLRSKQRQEERIEQIKVNTEESNIKYVNKNKDKNINNRLKGLI
;
A
#
# COMPACT_ATOMS: atom_id res chain seq x y z
N MET A 1 4.75 -33.83 24.72
CA MET A 1 4.97 -32.38 24.47
C MET A 1 3.77 -31.83 23.73
N ALA A 2 3.04 -30.92 24.33
CA ALA A 2 1.87 -30.33 23.67
C ALA A 2 2.34 -29.32 22.62
N GLU A 3 2.13 -29.62 21.36
CA GLU A 3 2.30 -28.65 20.28
C GLU A 3 1.32 -27.50 20.50
N ALA A 4 1.84 -26.32 20.83
CA ALA A 4 1.05 -25.11 20.92
C ALA A 4 0.46 -24.83 19.52
N LYS A 5 -0.80 -25.13 19.30
CA LYS A 5 -1.57 -24.72 18.12
C LYS A 5 -1.52 -23.20 18.05
N VAL A 6 -0.65 -22.66 17.22
CA VAL A 6 -0.59 -21.22 16.90
C VAL A 6 -1.98 -20.84 16.37
N LYS A 7 -2.76 -20.14 17.18
CA LYS A 7 -4.06 -19.60 16.80
C LYS A 7 -3.85 -18.67 15.61
N ARG A 8 -4.26 -19.10 14.43
CA ARG A 8 -4.21 -18.27 13.21
C ARG A 8 -5.01 -17.00 13.46
N LYS A 9 -4.35 -15.86 13.48
CA LYS A 9 -5.01 -14.55 13.60
C LYS A 9 -6.00 -14.40 12.45
N LYS A 10 -7.27 -14.18 12.77
CA LYS A 10 -8.29 -13.92 11.73
C LYS A 10 -7.99 -12.57 11.08
N MET A 11 -8.03 -12.52 9.77
CA MET A 11 -7.87 -11.29 8.99
C MET A 11 -9.03 -10.32 9.28
N SER A 12 -8.73 -9.03 9.39
CA SER A 12 -9.74 -7.98 9.51
C SER A 12 -10.57 -7.87 8.21
N LYS A 13 -11.68 -7.12 8.25
CA LYS A 13 -12.52 -6.89 7.05
C LYS A 13 -11.74 -6.15 5.95
N GLU A 14 -10.92 -5.17 6.35
CA GLU A 14 -10.06 -4.41 5.45
C GLU A 14 -8.97 -5.29 4.83
N GLU A 15 -8.27 -6.07 5.64
CA GLU A 15 -7.26 -7.02 5.15
C GLU A 15 -7.84 -8.04 4.17
N LYS A 16 -9.08 -8.50 4.38
CA LYS A 16 -9.76 -9.42 3.44
C LYS A 16 -10.09 -8.72 2.12
N ARG A 17 -10.54 -7.48 2.17
CA ARG A 17 -10.81 -6.69 0.96
C ARG A 17 -9.52 -6.50 0.17
N ASP A 18 -8.47 -6.03 0.80
CA ASP A 18 -7.17 -5.79 0.17
C ASP A 18 -6.56 -7.08 -0.39
N TRP A 19 -6.74 -8.21 0.32
CA TRP A 19 -6.34 -9.52 -0.16
C TRP A 19 -7.09 -9.92 -1.44
N ASN A 20 -8.39 -9.77 -1.46
CA ASN A 20 -9.21 -10.11 -2.63
C ASN A 20 -8.86 -9.23 -3.84
N GLU A 21 -8.70 -7.93 -3.62
CA GLU A 21 -8.28 -6.99 -4.67
C GLU A 21 -6.90 -7.32 -5.23
N LEU A 22 -5.94 -7.67 -4.36
CA LEU A 22 -4.60 -8.11 -4.77
C LEU A 22 -4.68 -9.38 -5.62
N CYS A 23 -5.40 -10.40 -5.16
CA CYS A 23 -5.53 -11.66 -5.88
C CYS A 23 -6.20 -11.48 -7.24
N GLU A 24 -7.27 -10.70 -7.32
CA GLU A 24 -7.94 -10.40 -8.58
C GLU A 24 -7.04 -9.63 -9.55
N TYR A 25 -6.35 -8.62 -9.06
CA TYR A 25 -5.43 -7.85 -9.88
C TYR A 25 -4.33 -8.73 -10.47
N VAL A 26 -3.65 -9.51 -9.63
CA VAL A 26 -2.56 -10.40 -10.10
C VAL A 26 -3.09 -11.46 -11.05
N LYS A 27 -4.23 -12.05 -10.76
CA LYS A 27 -4.86 -13.06 -11.62
C LYS A 27 -5.18 -12.51 -13.02
N LYS A 28 -5.87 -11.36 -13.08
CA LYS A 28 -6.41 -10.80 -14.32
C LYS A 28 -5.37 -9.98 -15.10
N GLU A 29 -4.64 -9.11 -14.41
CA GLU A 29 -3.77 -8.12 -15.02
C GLU A 29 -2.33 -8.61 -15.26
N ILE A 30 -1.83 -9.49 -14.43
CA ILE A 30 -0.46 -10.01 -14.49
C ILE A 30 -0.41 -11.38 -15.16
N LEU A 31 -1.13 -12.35 -14.59
CA LEU A 31 -1.12 -13.73 -15.10
C LEU A 31 -2.03 -13.92 -16.32
N LYS A 32 -2.97 -13.02 -16.55
CA LYS A 32 -3.94 -13.07 -17.65
C LYS A 32 -4.81 -14.33 -17.61
N TYR A 33 -5.15 -14.82 -16.41
CA TYR A 33 -6.02 -15.99 -16.24
C TYR A 33 -7.49 -15.61 -16.38
N GLY A 34 -8.27 -16.53 -16.93
CA GLY A 34 -9.74 -16.41 -17.01
C GLY A 34 -10.41 -16.53 -15.62
N ASP A 35 -11.69 -16.17 -15.56
CA ASP A 35 -12.45 -16.19 -14.30
C ASP A 35 -12.55 -17.60 -13.72
N ASP A 36 -12.65 -18.63 -14.56
CA ASP A 36 -12.74 -20.04 -14.15
C ASP A 36 -11.42 -20.64 -13.64
N THR A 37 -10.30 -19.97 -13.90
CA THR A 37 -8.99 -20.46 -13.45
C THR A 37 -8.80 -20.16 -11.98
N LYS A 38 -8.43 -21.16 -11.18
CA LYS A 38 -8.13 -20.97 -9.75
C LYS A 38 -6.84 -20.17 -9.56
N PHE A 39 -6.83 -19.34 -8.52
CA PHE A 39 -5.62 -18.63 -8.13
C PHE A 39 -4.53 -19.61 -7.69
N PRO A 40 -3.28 -19.48 -8.17
CA PRO A 40 -2.21 -20.45 -7.86
C PRO A 40 -1.92 -20.52 -6.36
N ARG A 41 -1.97 -21.73 -5.80
CA ARG A 41 -1.72 -21.95 -4.36
C ARG A 41 -0.33 -21.51 -3.94
N PHE A 42 0.67 -21.79 -4.74
CA PHE A 42 2.06 -21.39 -4.46
C PHE A 42 2.19 -19.86 -4.36
N LEU A 43 1.57 -19.13 -5.27
CA LEU A 43 1.53 -17.67 -5.24
C LEU A 43 0.82 -17.14 -3.99
N ALA A 44 -0.33 -17.72 -3.64
CA ALA A 44 -1.05 -17.34 -2.42
C ALA A 44 -0.20 -17.52 -1.15
N LEU A 45 0.57 -18.58 -1.07
CA LEU A 45 1.50 -18.83 0.05
C LEU A 45 2.66 -17.82 0.08
N ARG A 46 3.18 -17.44 -1.08
CA ARG A 46 4.22 -16.42 -1.21
C ARG A 46 3.70 -15.03 -0.77
N LEU A 47 2.53 -14.62 -1.24
CA LEU A 47 1.93 -13.33 -0.89
C LEU A 47 1.59 -13.23 0.61
N LYS A 48 1.05 -14.29 1.19
CA LYS A 48 0.82 -14.36 2.65
C LYS A 48 2.14 -14.37 3.44
N GLY A 49 3.18 -14.99 2.88
CA GLY A 49 4.52 -14.93 3.42
C GLY A 49 5.03 -13.49 3.52
N LEU A 50 4.92 -12.69 2.47
CA LEU A 50 5.30 -11.27 2.48
C LEU A 50 4.58 -10.47 3.56
N ALA A 51 3.28 -10.74 3.76
CA ALA A 51 2.51 -10.08 4.82
C ALA A 51 2.95 -10.49 6.24
N ASN A 52 3.50 -11.67 6.41
CA ASN A 52 4.04 -12.17 7.69
C ASN A 52 5.53 -11.87 7.88
N GLY A 53 6.20 -11.29 6.90
CA GLY A 53 7.65 -11.09 6.90
C GLY A 53 8.43 -12.38 6.65
N GLN A 54 7.87 -13.30 5.89
CA GLN A 54 8.43 -14.61 5.55
C GLN A 54 8.48 -14.79 4.04
N TYR A 55 9.44 -15.58 3.56
CA TYR A 55 9.54 -15.93 2.13
C TYR A 55 8.29 -16.70 1.64
N ILE A 56 7.87 -17.68 2.43
CA ILE A 56 6.60 -18.40 2.27
C ILE A 56 5.96 -18.49 3.66
N VAL A 57 4.64 -18.47 3.75
CA VAL A 57 3.92 -18.60 5.01
C VAL A 57 4.31 -19.90 5.72
N ASN A 58 4.60 -19.82 7.00
CA ASN A 58 5.08 -20.90 7.87
C ASN A 58 6.51 -21.43 7.52
N ASN A 59 7.30 -20.69 6.76
CA ASN A 59 8.72 -21.00 6.57
C ASN A 59 9.58 -20.19 7.56
N ASN A 60 10.68 -20.78 8.02
CA ASN A 60 11.62 -20.12 8.95
C ASN A 60 12.47 -19.02 8.28
N GLN A 61 12.48 -18.95 6.97
CA GLN A 61 13.23 -17.93 6.23
C GLN A 61 12.52 -16.57 6.35
N LYS A 62 13.12 -15.66 7.13
CA LYS A 62 12.60 -14.31 7.35
C LYS A 62 12.99 -13.36 6.22
N LEU A 63 12.08 -12.48 5.86
CA LEU A 63 12.32 -11.32 5.00
C LEU A 63 12.63 -10.07 5.85
N GLN A 64 13.15 -9.03 5.20
CA GLN A 64 13.52 -7.77 5.87
C GLN A 64 12.36 -6.98 6.48
N GLY A 65 11.11 -7.34 6.18
CA GLY A 65 9.94 -6.62 6.71
C GLY A 65 8.63 -7.32 6.41
N LYS A 66 7.60 -6.85 7.10
CA LYS A 66 6.20 -7.22 6.86
C LYS A 66 5.56 -6.17 5.98
N TYR A 67 4.75 -6.59 5.03
CA TYR A 67 4.07 -5.71 4.07
C TYR A 67 2.57 -5.88 4.15
N THR A 68 1.82 -4.80 3.97
CA THR A 68 0.36 -4.91 3.85
C THR A 68 -0.01 -5.42 2.45
N PHE A 69 -1.17 -6.04 2.31
CA PHE A 69 -1.67 -6.48 0.99
C PHE A 69 -1.86 -5.30 0.03
N TYR A 70 -2.17 -4.13 0.56
CA TYR A 70 -2.23 -2.90 -0.23
C TYR A 70 -0.86 -2.51 -0.78
N GLU A 71 0.20 -2.49 0.05
CA GLU A 71 1.57 -2.20 -0.41
C GLU A 71 2.04 -3.19 -1.48
N ILE A 72 1.71 -4.47 -1.31
CA ILE A 72 2.04 -5.52 -2.27
C ILE A 72 1.30 -5.27 -3.60
N LYS A 73 0.01 -4.95 -3.56
CA LYS A 73 -0.79 -4.62 -4.75
C LYS A 73 -0.21 -3.45 -5.52
N ILE A 74 0.11 -2.34 -4.85
CA ILE A 74 0.72 -1.17 -5.47
C ILE A 74 2.07 -1.52 -6.10
N THR A 75 2.85 -2.37 -5.45
CA THR A 75 4.13 -2.86 -6.01
C THR A 75 3.91 -3.66 -7.29
N PHE A 76 2.93 -4.54 -7.35
CA PHE A 76 2.56 -5.23 -8.59
C PHE A 76 2.13 -4.27 -9.70
N MET A 77 1.37 -3.26 -9.37
CA MET A 77 0.97 -2.22 -10.34
C MET A 77 2.18 -1.46 -10.89
N TYR A 78 3.12 -1.12 -10.02
CA TYR A 78 4.37 -0.46 -10.41
C TYR A 78 5.25 -1.36 -11.29
N CYS A 79 5.42 -2.64 -10.94
CA CYS A 79 6.27 -3.60 -11.65
C CYS A 79 5.57 -4.27 -12.85
N LYS A 80 4.31 -3.96 -13.14
CA LYS A 80 3.52 -4.67 -14.17
C LYS A 80 4.24 -4.76 -15.52
N GLN A 81 4.79 -3.66 -15.99
CA GLN A 81 5.46 -3.62 -17.31
C GLN A 81 6.72 -4.49 -17.32
N ASP A 82 7.53 -4.44 -16.26
CA ASP A 82 8.75 -5.23 -16.15
C ASP A 82 8.43 -6.74 -16.07
N ILE A 83 7.38 -7.10 -15.34
CA ILE A 83 6.91 -8.48 -15.22
C ILE A 83 6.43 -8.99 -16.59
N LEU A 84 5.56 -8.25 -17.26
CA LEU A 84 5.01 -8.64 -18.57
C LEU A 84 6.11 -8.72 -19.64
N TYR A 85 7.04 -7.79 -19.62
CA TYR A 85 8.22 -7.84 -20.50
C TYR A 85 9.05 -9.08 -20.24
N GLY A 86 9.36 -9.38 -18.97
CA GLY A 86 10.08 -10.59 -18.58
C GLY A 86 9.35 -11.87 -19.01
N PHE A 87 8.03 -11.91 -18.89
CA PHE A 87 7.24 -13.05 -19.35
C PHE A 87 7.29 -13.25 -20.86
N SER A 88 7.43 -12.18 -21.65
CA SER A 88 7.54 -12.25 -23.11
C SER A 88 8.93 -12.69 -23.58
N LYS A 89 9.97 -12.45 -22.78
CA LYS A 89 11.37 -12.68 -23.15
C LYS A 89 11.95 -14.00 -22.63
N ASN A 90 11.39 -14.54 -21.55
CA ASN A 90 11.90 -15.73 -20.89
C ASN A 90 10.98 -16.92 -21.15
N VAL A 91 11.59 -18.10 -21.22
CA VAL A 91 10.89 -19.40 -21.23
C VAL A 91 10.90 -19.96 -19.81
N PHE A 92 9.74 -20.37 -19.32
CA PHE A 92 9.58 -20.93 -17.99
C PHE A 92 9.28 -22.44 -18.08
N GLU A 93 9.93 -23.22 -17.22
CA GLU A 93 9.76 -24.67 -17.17
C GLU A 93 8.36 -25.05 -16.69
N ASP A 94 7.85 -24.32 -15.67
CA ASP A 94 6.55 -24.51 -15.09
C ASP A 94 5.96 -23.20 -14.55
N GLU A 95 4.72 -23.28 -14.04
CA GLU A 95 4.03 -22.14 -13.42
C GLU A 95 4.77 -21.63 -12.18
N ASN A 96 5.33 -22.51 -11.35
CA ASN A 96 6.04 -22.11 -10.14
C ASN A 96 7.34 -21.37 -10.46
N HIS A 97 8.05 -21.75 -11.51
CA HIS A 97 9.20 -21.01 -12.01
C HIS A 97 8.83 -19.61 -12.47
N LYS A 98 7.75 -19.47 -13.23
CA LYS A 98 7.19 -18.18 -13.66
C LYS A 98 6.80 -17.30 -12.48
N ILE A 99 6.11 -17.85 -11.48
CA ILE A 99 5.73 -17.15 -10.24
C ILE A 99 6.98 -16.72 -9.47
N SER A 100 7.97 -17.56 -9.33
CA SER A 100 9.22 -17.26 -8.63
C SER A 100 9.99 -16.11 -9.29
N TYR A 101 10.03 -16.07 -10.62
CA TYR A 101 10.60 -14.98 -11.39
C TYR A 101 9.86 -13.65 -11.12
N MET A 102 8.55 -13.66 -11.24
CA MET A 102 7.70 -12.50 -10.95
C MET A 102 7.90 -11.99 -9.53
N MET A 103 7.93 -12.89 -8.54
CA MET A 103 8.10 -12.52 -7.13
C MET A 103 9.45 -11.90 -6.84
N LYS A 104 10.53 -12.29 -7.52
CA LYS A 104 11.84 -11.62 -7.39
C LYS A 104 11.77 -10.15 -7.79
N ILE A 105 11.10 -9.83 -8.89
CA ILE A 105 10.92 -8.45 -9.35
C ILE A 105 10.13 -7.65 -8.30
N VAL A 106 9.02 -8.20 -7.81
CA VAL A 106 8.18 -7.56 -6.80
C VAL A 106 8.94 -7.34 -5.49
N GLU A 107 9.61 -8.37 -4.97
CA GLU A 107 10.36 -8.30 -3.72
C GLU A 107 11.49 -7.25 -3.77
N SER A 108 12.16 -7.09 -4.89
CA SER A 108 13.20 -6.07 -5.07
C SER A 108 12.67 -4.64 -4.98
N SER A 109 11.41 -4.42 -5.31
CA SER A 109 10.77 -3.11 -5.36
C SER A 109 9.92 -2.77 -4.13
N LEU A 110 9.60 -3.75 -3.28
CA LEU A 110 8.70 -3.56 -2.14
C LEU A 110 9.14 -2.47 -1.17
N ASN A 111 10.39 -2.44 -0.78
CA ASN A 111 10.90 -1.42 0.14
C ASN A 111 10.83 -0.02 -0.45
N THR A 112 11.21 0.13 -1.72
CA THR A 112 11.15 1.40 -2.43
C THR A 112 9.72 1.92 -2.52
N ILE A 113 8.77 1.07 -2.84
CA ILE A 113 7.35 1.44 -2.93
C ILE A 113 6.80 1.81 -1.55
N ARG A 114 7.13 1.04 -0.51
CA ARG A 114 6.75 1.37 0.87
C ARG A 114 7.23 2.75 1.29
N GLU A 115 8.49 3.09 1.02
CA GLU A 115 9.04 4.39 1.36
C GLU A 115 8.38 5.52 0.58
N ARG A 116 8.06 5.32 -0.69
CA ARG A 116 7.31 6.27 -1.51
C ARG A 116 5.90 6.51 -0.98
N LEU A 117 5.18 5.46 -0.60
CA LEU A 117 3.85 5.56 0.00
C LEU A 117 3.89 6.32 1.34
N ARG A 118 4.85 6.03 2.20
CA ARG A 118 5.04 6.74 3.47
C ARG A 118 5.43 8.21 3.27
N SER A 119 6.26 8.51 2.28
CA SER A 119 6.63 9.88 1.95
C SER A 119 5.43 10.68 1.44
N LYS A 120 4.63 10.08 0.57
CA LYS A 120 3.40 10.69 0.05
C LYS A 120 2.42 10.98 1.18
N GLN A 121 2.18 10.02 2.06
CA GLN A 121 1.31 10.22 3.23
C GLN A 121 1.77 11.37 4.11
N ARG A 122 3.07 11.43 4.44
CA ARG A 122 3.64 12.54 5.22
C ARG A 122 3.50 13.90 4.54
N GLN A 123 3.59 13.95 3.22
CA GLN A 123 3.38 15.18 2.46
C GLN A 123 1.91 15.62 2.51
N GLU A 124 0.98 14.70 2.34
CA GLU A 124 -0.46 14.96 2.43
C GLU A 124 -0.84 15.48 3.81
N GLU A 125 -0.35 14.85 4.88
CA GLU A 125 -0.56 15.29 6.27
C GLU A 125 0.00 16.72 6.52
N ARG A 126 1.19 17.04 5.98
CA ARG A 126 1.77 18.40 6.07
C ARG A 126 0.93 19.44 5.34
N ILE A 127 0.44 19.12 4.14
CA ILE A 127 -0.40 20.03 3.35
C ILE A 127 -1.71 20.30 4.10
N GLU A 128 -2.31 19.28 4.69
CA GLU A 128 -3.54 19.42 5.47
C GLU A 128 -3.33 20.31 6.71
N GLN A 129 -2.24 20.10 7.45
CA GLN A 129 -1.88 20.95 8.59
C GLN A 129 -1.67 22.41 8.18
N ILE A 130 -1.02 22.67 7.04
CA ILE A 130 -0.82 24.03 6.52
C ILE A 130 -2.15 24.69 6.18
N LYS A 131 -3.09 23.96 5.55
CA LYS A 131 -4.42 24.49 5.23
C LYS A 131 -5.18 24.89 6.48
N VAL A 132 -5.23 24.02 7.50
CA VAL A 132 -5.89 24.32 8.80
C VAL A 132 -5.28 25.56 9.44
N ASN A 133 -3.97 25.65 9.53
CA ASN A 133 -3.29 26.81 10.14
C ASN A 133 -3.52 28.10 9.34
N THR A 134 -3.65 28.02 8.02
CA THR A 134 -3.91 29.18 7.16
C THR A 134 -5.36 29.68 7.34
N GLU A 135 -6.32 28.81 7.47
CA GLU A 135 -7.70 29.14 7.74
C GLU A 135 -7.85 29.83 9.11
N GLU A 136 -7.26 29.27 10.16
CA GLU A 136 -7.25 29.87 11.50
C GLU A 136 -6.58 31.26 11.52
N SER A 137 -5.48 31.44 10.81
CA SER A 137 -4.78 32.74 10.73
C SER A 137 -5.59 33.78 9.96
N ASN A 138 -6.31 33.40 8.91
CA ASN A 138 -7.20 34.29 8.17
C ASN A 138 -8.39 34.72 9.02
N ILE A 139 -8.97 33.85 9.83
CA ILE A 139 -10.06 34.18 10.76
C ILE A 139 -9.57 35.20 11.79
N LYS A 140 -8.40 35.03 12.38
CA LYS A 140 -7.81 35.98 13.32
C LYS A 140 -7.51 37.34 12.68
N TYR A 141 -7.07 37.37 11.43
CA TYR A 141 -6.79 38.61 10.69
C TYR A 141 -8.08 39.40 10.36
N VAL A 142 -9.13 38.75 9.94
CA VAL A 142 -10.43 39.37 9.67
C VAL A 142 -11.03 40.00 10.95
N ASN A 143 -10.92 39.33 12.09
CA ASN A 143 -11.40 39.88 13.36
C ASN A 143 -10.62 41.12 13.81
N LYS A 144 -9.29 41.16 13.68
CA LYS A 144 -8.48 42.34 13.95
C LYS A 144 -8.86 43.57 13.10
N ASN A 145 -9.18 43.35 11.84
CA ASN A 145 -9.59 44.46 10.95
C ASN A 145 -11.00 44.98 11.27
N LYS A 146 -11.92 44.13 11.72
CA LYS A 146 -13.22 44.58 12.20
C LYS A 146 -13.09 45.50 13.42
N ASP A 147 -12.28 45.13 14.39
CA ASP A 147 -12.07 45.95 15.61
C ASP A 147 -11.41 47.31 15.30
N LYS A 148 -10.49 47.36 14.37
CA LYS A 148 -9.85 48.63 13.92
C LYS A 148 -10.84 49.53 13.18
N ASN A 149 -11.72 48.98 12.36
CA ASN A 149 -12.75 49.79 11.66
C ASN A 149 -13.83 50.35 12.60
N ILE A 150 -14.20 49.64 13.65
CA ILE A 150 -15.13 50.12 14.66
C ILE A 150 -14.50 51.28 15.45
N ASN A 151 -13.23 51.14 15.87
CA ASN A 151 -12.56 52.21 16.61
C ASN A 151 -12.32 53.47 15.77
N ASN A 152 -12.05 53.32 14.44
CA ASN A 152 -11.91 54.50 13.57
C ASN A 152 -13.23 55.21 13.26
N ARG A 153 -14.35 54.50 13.23
CA ARG A 153 -15.72 55.13 13.09
C ARG A 153 -16.12 55.88 14.33
N LEU A 154 -15.75 55.41 15.53
CA LEU A 154 -16.07 56.10 16.80
C LEU A 154 -15.19 57.32 17.04
N LYS A 155 -13.96 57.40 16.52
CA LYS A 155 -13.11 58.56 16.63
C LYS A 155 -13.54 59.76 15.77
N GLY A 156 -14.41 59.59 14.78
CA GLY A 156 -14.96 60.65 13.95
C GLY A 156 -16.28 61.25 14.46
N LEU A 157 -16.82 60.75 15.58
CA LEU A 157 -18.07 61.17 16.19
C LEU A 157 -17.91 61.95 17.49
N ILE A 158 -16.69 62.16 17.92
CA ILE A 158 -16.32 63.02 19.06
C ILE A 158 -15.45 64.15 18.51
#